data_fabd0cd2092251ecf998eb196636955f
#
_entry.id   fabd0cd2092251ecf998eb196636955f
#
_cell.length_a   1.000
_cell.length_b   1.000
_cell.length_c   1.000
_cell.angle_alpha   90.00
_cell.angle_beta   90.00
_cell.angle_gamma   90.00
#
_symmetry.space_group_name_H-M   'P 1'
#
loop_
_entity.id
_entity.type
_entity.pdbx_description
1 polymer ?
#
loop_
_entity_poly.entity_id
_entity_poly.type
_entity_poly.pdbx_seq_one_letter_code
_entity_poly.pdbx_strand_id
1 'polypeptide(L)'
;MSAPTSKPWRTLISAAELAPHIGASDWLIVDCRFELGKPDTGERAYAAGHIPHAIYAHLDRDLAAPITPSSGRHPMPQPEQFAATLTRWGLTPSTQVVAYDADNSAYAARLWWLLRWVGHEAVAVLDGGFKAWTAAGLPTSTEVPRRRAGHFVARPNRDLWLDTGEVAERAQRADWRLLDARAPERFAGKVEPIDPVAGHVPGARNHPFATNLGSDGRFAPAQDLRQRFEQSQDGVADDHTIVMCGSGVTACNLLLAMEAAGKRGARLYAGSWSEWIREPSRPIKKGTD
;
A
#
# COMPACT_ATOMS: atom_id res chain seq x y z
N MET A 1 32.20 -3.06 20.00
CA MET A 1 31.04 -2.52 20.73
C MET A 1 29.90 -2.42 19.70
N SER A 2 28.92 -3.33 19.75
CA SER A 2 27.75 -3.26 18.86
C SER A 2 26.93 -2.04 19.24
N ALA A 3 26.66 -1.17 18.26
CA ALA A 3 25.74 -0.04 18.44
C ALA A 3 24.38 -0.56 18.93
N PRO A 4 23.66 0.18 19.77
CA PRO A 4 22.33 -0.21 20.17
C PRO A 4 21.46 -0.33 18.91
N THR A 5 20.89 -1.49 18.66
CA THR A 5 19.95 -1.71 17.58
C THR A 5 18.71 -0.85 17.84
N SER A 6 18.63 0.30 17.17
CA SER A 6 17.45 1.13 17.22
C SER A 6 16.24 0.29 16.76
N LYS A 7 15.10 0.48 17.44
CA LYS A 7 13.89 -0.24 17.09
C LYS A 7 13.52 0.08 15.62
N PRO A 8 13.26 -0.92 14.75
CA PRO A 8 13.02 -0.68 13.34
C PRO A 8 11.75 0.18 13.12
N TRP A 9 11.79 1.05 12.10
CA TRP A 9 10.59 1.74 11.62
C TRP A 9 9.66 0.74 10.94
N ARG A 10 8.37 0.80 11.29
CA ARG A 10 7.38 -0.19 10.81
C ARG A 10 6.16 0.41 10.11
N THR A 11 5.97 1.73 10.20
CA THR A 11 4.82 2.43 9.59
C THR A 11 5.31 3.63 8.77
N LEU A 12 5.52 4.76 9.39
CA LEU A 12 5.94 6.00 8.75
C LEU A 12 7.34 6.40 9.20
N ILE A 13 8.04 7.08 8.32
CA ILE A 13 9.32 7.75 8.60
C ILE A 13 9.32 9.12 7.92
N SER A 14 9.79 10.15 8.60
CA SER A 14 9.94 11.49 8.02
C SER A 14 11.21 11.60 7.16
N ALA A 15 11.26 12.60 6.30
CA ALA A 15 12.47 12.90 5.50
C ALA A 15 13.70 13.22 6.39
N ALA A 16 13.50 13.91 7.52
CA ALA A 16 14.56 14.21 8.45
C ALA A 16 15.13 12.97 9.16
N GLU A 17 14.27 12.00 9.49
CA GLU A 17 14.68 10.71 10.07
C GLU A 17 15.36 9.81 9.04
N LEU A 18 14.93 9.82 7.78
CA LEU A 18 15.51 9.01 6.71
C LEU A 18 16.90 9.55 6.27
N ALA A 19 17.07 10.87 6.20
CA ALA A 19 18.27 11.50 5.61
C ALA A 19 19.62 10.99 6.17
N PRO A 20 19.80 10.75 7.48
CA PRO A 20 21.07 10.22 8.03
C PRO A 20 21.41 8.79 7.58
N HIS A 21 20.44 8.06 7.01
CA HIS A 21 20.59 6.66 6.62
C HIS A 21 20.84 6.46 5.13
N ILE A 22 20.89 7.54 4.35
CA ILE A 22 21.16 7.47 2.92
C ILE A 22 22.54 6.87 2.66
N GLY A 23 22.59 5.79 1.87
CA GLY A 23 23.82 5.06 1.55
C GLY A 23 24.25 4.01 2.59
N ALA A 24 23.55 3.88 3.70
CA ALA A 24 23.82 2.81 4.68
C ALA A 24 23.52 1.44 4.07
N SER A 25 24.41 0.48 4.27
CA SER A 25 24.35 -0.85 3.60
C SER A 25 23.19 -1.73 4.08
N ASP A 26 22.70 -1.48 5.28
CA ASP A 26 21.56 -2.17 5.91
C ASP A 26 20.21 -1.48 5.66
N TRP A 27 20.18 -0.44 4.80
CA TRP A 27 18.98 0.25 4.36
C TRP A 27 18.71 0.02 2.87
N LEU A 28 17.44 -0.20 2.52
CA LEU A 28 16.95 -0.31 1.16
C LEU A 28 15.84 0.73 0.94
N ILE A 29 16.13 1.72 0.09
CA ILE A 29 15.19 2.76 -0.28
C ILE A 29 14.58 2.38 -1.63
N VAL A 30 13.25 2.43 -1.73
CA VAL A 30 12.51 1.96 -2.91
C VAL A 30 11.56 3.04 -3.41
N ASP A 31 11.77 3.48 -4.64
CA ASP A 31 10.89 4.38 -5.38
C ASP A 31 9.75 3.60 -6.00
N CYS A 32 8.54 3.85 -5.55
CA CYS A 32 7.31 3.23 -6.02
C CYS A 32 6.44 4.19 -6.85
N ARG A 33 7.00 5.30 -7.37
CA ARG A 33 6.24 6.24 -8.19
C ARG A 33 5.62 5.56 -9.40
N PHE A 34 4.34 5.78 -9.61
CA PHE A 34 3.56 5.18 -10.66
C PHE A 34 2.37 6.08 -11.01
N GLU A 35 1.87 5.98 -12.25
CA GLU A 35 0.64 6.63 -12.68
C GLU A 35 -0.25 5.62 -13.39
N LEU A 36 -1.44 5.39 -12.85
CA LEU A 36 -2.40 4.46 -13.44
C LEU A 36 -2.82 4.95 -14.85
N GLY A 37 -2.73 4.07 -15.84
CA GLY A 37 -3.00 4.42 -17.25
C GLY A 37 -1.77 4.97 -18.00
N LYS A 38 -0.67 5.28 -17.30
CA LYS A 38 0.60 5.71 -17.90
C LYS A 38 1.78 5.02 -17.20
N PRO A 39 1.94 3.70 -17.38
CA PRO A 39 2.85 2.89 -16.56
C PRO A 39 4.32 3.34 -16.60
N ASP A 40 4.78 3.92 -17.71
CA ASP A 40 6.17 4.37 -17.84
C ASP A 40 6.48 5.70 -17.14
N THR A 41 5.46 6.42 -16.64
CA THR A 41 5.63 7.74 -16.00
C THR A 41 6.49 7.64 -14.74
N GLY A 42 6.29 6.63 -13.93
CA GLY A 42 7.06 6.41 -12.70
C GLY A 42 8.54 6.14 -12.99
N GLU A 43 8.84 5.27 -13.94
CA GLU A 43 10.22 4.93 -14.33
C GLU A 43 10.95 6.13 -14.94
N ARG A 44 10.28 6.92 -15.79
CA ARG A 44 10.82 8.20 -16.30
C ARG A 44 11.07 9.21 -15.18
N ALA A 45 10.15 9.33 -14.22
CA ALA A 45 10.33 10.21 -13.06
C ALA A 45 11.51 9.78 -12.19
N TYR A 46 11.70 8.47 -11.98
CA TYR A 46 12.87 7.92 -11.30
C TYR A 46 14.17 8.26 -12.05
N ALA A 47 14.23 8.05 -13.35
CA ALA A 47 15.41 8.37 -14.16
C ALA A 47 15.74 9.88 -14.16
N ALA A 48 14.73 10.75 -14.10
CA ALA A 48 14.90 12.19 -14.02
C ALA A 48 15.41 12.69 -12.66
N GLY A 49 15.15 11.92 -11.56
CA GLY A 49 15.62 12.23 -10.24
C GLY A 49 14.91 11.42 -9.17
N HIS A 50 15.67 10.86 -8.25
CA HIS A 50 15.18 10.02 -7.14
C HIS A 50 15.99 10.28 -5.85
N ILE A 51 15.56 9.74 -4.72
CA ILE A 51 16.34 9.78 -3.47
C ILE A 51 17.64 9.00 -3.69
N PRO A 52 18.82 9.53 -3.34
CA PRO A 52 20.08 8.85 -3.58
C PRO A 52 20.07 7.41 -3.04
N HIS A 53 20.67 6.49 -3.80
CA HIS A 53 20.71 5.05 -3.50
C HIS A 53 19.35 4.32 -3.54
N ALA A 54 18.24 4.97 -3.91
CA ALA A 54 16.97 4.31 -4.11
C ALA A 54 16.99 3.43 -5.38
N ILE A 55 16.35 2.27 -5.31
CA ILE A 55 15.99 1.45 -6.47
C ILE A 55 14.57 1.77 -6.92
N TYR A 56 14.22 1.41 -8.14
CA TYR A 56 12.86 1.57 -8.66
C TYR A 56 12.07 0.26 -8.57
N ALA A 57 10.82 0.34 -8.13
CA ALA A 57 9.85 -0.74 -8.12
C ALA A 57 8.64 -0.37 -8.98
N HIS A 58 8.41 -1.11 -10.05
CA HIS A 58 7.27 -0.91 -10.93
C HIS A 58 6.03 -1.67 -10.40
N LEU A 59 4.89 -1.01 -10.31
CA LEU A 59 3.67 -1.62 -9.75
C LEU A 59 3.30 -2.93 -10.46
N ASP A 60 3.23 -2.92 -11.80
CA ASP A 60 2.73 -4.07 -12.57
C ASP A 60 3.77 -5.19 -12.71
N ARG A 61 5.08 -4.86 -12.70
CA ARG A 61 6.18 -5.82 -12.93
C ARG A 61 6.70 -6.44 -11.64
N ASP A 62 6.76 -5.64 -10.57
CA ASP A 62 7.42 -6.02 -9.32
C ASP A 62 6.44 -6.23 -8.15
N LEU A 63 5.29 -5.51 -8.13
CA LEU A 63 4.36 -5.49 -7.00
C LEU A 63 2.99 -6.14 -7.31
N ALA A 64 2.83 -6.69 -8.50
CA ALA A 64 1.65 -7.41 -8.93
C ALA A 64 2.02 -8.65 -9.75
N ALA A 65 1.12 -9.63 -9.81
CA ALA A 65 1.18 -10.73 -10.75
C ALA A 65 0.51 -10.33 -12.09
N PRO A 66 0.76 -11.07 -13.17
CA PRO A 66 0.03 -10.90 -14.43
C PRO A 66 -1.48 -11.03 -14.23
N ILE A 67 -2.23 -10.19 -14.94
CA ILE A 67 -3.70 -10.22 -14.91
C ILE A 67 -4.20 -11.50 -15.59
N THR A 68 -5.20 -12.14 -14.95
CA THR A 68 -5.91 -13.30 -15.52
C THR A 68 -7.39 -12.97 -15.74
N PRO A 69 -8.16 -13.79 -16.48
CA PRO A 69 -9.60 -13.56 -16.68
C PRO A 69 -10.40 -13.44 -15.39
N SER A 70 -9.97 -14.10 -14.30
CA SER A 70 -10.65 -14.12 -13.00
C SER A 70 -10.06 -13.14 -11.97
N SER A 71 -8.88 -12.58 -12.21
CA SER A 71 -8.20 -11.69 -11.25
C SER A 71 -8.64 -10.24 -11.34
N GLY A 72 -8.35 -9.47 -10.28
CA GLY A 72 -8.34 -8.01 -10.33
C GLY A 72 -7.19 -7.44 -11.19
N ARG A 73 -7.09 -6.10 -11.25
CA ARG A 73 -6.04 -5.42 -12.06
C ARG A 73 -4.63 -5.55 -11.51
N HIS A 74 -4.46 -5.71 -10.21
CA HIS A 74 -3.15 -5.86 -9.57
C HIS A 74 -3.17 -7.07 -8.61
N PRO A 75 -3.21 -8.31 -9.16
CA PRO A 75 -3.20 -9.50 -8.33
C PRO A 75 -1.95 -9.53 -7.44
N MET A 76 -2.04 -10.24 -6.32
CA MET A 76 -0.85 -10.45 -5.47
C MET A 76 0.20 -11.26 -6.24
N PRO A 77 1.48 -10.88 -6.17
CA PRO A 77 2.54 -11.69 -6.76
C PRO A 77 2.62 -13.05 -6.05
N GLN A 78 3.14 -14.07 -6.75
CA GLN A 78 3.46 -15.34 -6.09
C GLN A 78 4.59 -15.10 -5.07
N PRO A 79 4.50 -15.67 -3.84
CA PRO A 79 5.46 -15.39 -2.77
C PRO A 79 6.91 -15.65 -3.16
N GLU A 80 7.16 -16.74 -3.91
CA GLU A 80 8.50 -17.14 -4.34
C GLU A 80 9.06 -16.17 -5.40
N GLN A 81 8.23 -15.71 -6.34
CA GLN A 81 8.61 -14.73 -7.36
C GLN A 81 8.91 -13.39 -6.72
N PHE A 82 8.09 -12.96 -5.75
CA PHE A 82 8.32 -11.73 -5.01
C PHE A 82 9.59 -11.83 -4.15
N ALA A 83 9.83 -12.96 -3.47
CA ALA A 83 11.08 -13.19 -2.74
C ALA A 83 12.32 -13.13 -3.65
N ALA A 84 12.24 -13.66 -4.88
CA ALA A 84 13.32 -13.53 -5.86
C ALA A 84 13.56 -12.07 -6.26
N THR A 85 12.51 -11.28 -6.43
CA THR A 85 12.61 -9.82 -6.67
C THR A 85 13.29 -9.12 -5.50
N LEU A 86 12.86 -9.37 -4.27
CA LEU A 86 13.46 -8.80 -3.05
C LEU A 86 14.93 -9.19 -2.90
N THR A 87 15.28 -10.43 -3.22
CA THR A 87 16.68 -10.92 -3.23
C THR A 87 17.52 -10.13 -4.25
N ARG A 88 17.02 -9.92 -5.47
CA ARG A 88 17.71 -9.07 -6.48
C ARG A 88 17.91 -7.63 -6.00
N TRP A 89 16.97 -7.08 -5.23
CA TRP A 89 17.06 -5.74 -4.63
C TRP A 89 18.06 -5.65 -3.47
N GLY A 90 18.62 -6.79 -3.04
CA GLY A 90 19.59 -6.85 -1.95
C GLY A 90 18.97 -6.95 -0.56
N LEU A 91 17.69 -7.37 -0.47
CA LEU A 91 17.02 -7.55 0.83
C LEU A 91 17.63 -8.72 1.63
N THR A 92 17.84 -8.47 2.89
CA THR A 92 18.18 -9.48 3.93
C THR A 92 17.20 -9.36 5.10
N PRO A 93 17.11 -10.34 6.01
CA PRO A 93 16.22 -10.27 7.17
C PRO A 93 16.46 -9.05 8.08
N SER A 94 17.67 -8.48 8.09
CA SER A 94 18.04 -7.31 8.91
C SER A 94 17.91 -5.97 8.19
N THR A 95 17.56 -5.95 6.91
CA THR A 95 17.47 -4.71 6.13
C THR A 95 16.27 -3.87 6.56
N GLN A 96 16.49 -2.59 6.89
CA GLN A 96 15.40 -1.62 7.00
C GLN A 96 14.99 -1.16 5.60
N VAL A 97 13.73 -1.38 5.22
CA VAL A 97 13.17 -0.88 3.96
C VAL A 97 12.44 0.42 4.18
N VAL A 98 12.61 1.38 3.26
CA VAL A 98 11.78 2.58 3.17
C VAL A 98 11.23 2.69 1.76
N ALA A 99 9.91 2.60 1.64
CA ALA A 99 9.19 2.82 0.39
C ALA A 99 8.74 4.27 0.28
N TYR A 100 8.78 4.83 -0.93
CA TYR A 100 8.17 6.13 -1.19
C TYR A 100 7.52 6.18 -2.57
N ASP A 101 6.56 7.06 -2.76
CA ASP A 101 6.03 7.45 -4.05
C ASP A 101 6.06 8.97 -4.25
N ALA A 102 5.20 9.52 -5.09
CA ALA A 102 5.24 10.95 -5.39
C ALA A 102 4.92 11.81 -4.15
N ASP A 103 3.78 11.54 -3.48
CA ASP A 103 3.29 12.40 -2.40
C ASP A 103 2.23 11.78 -1.48
N ASN A 104 1.48 10.75 -1.92
CA ASN A 104 0.26 10.32 -1.23
C ASN A 104 0.32 8.89 -0.67
N SER A 105 1.46 8.26 -0.75
CA SER A 105 1.74 6.92 -0.22
C SER A 105 0.84 5.80 -0.78
N ALA A 106 0.17 6.01 -1.92
CA ALA A 106 -0.75 5.05 -2.50
C ALA A 106 -0.03 3.78 -2.98
N TYR A 107 1.10 3.95 -3.67
CA TYR A 107 1.89 2.85 -4.22
C TYR A 107 2.97 2.36 -3.25
N ALA A 108 3.55 3.26 -2.47
CA ALA A 108 4.50 2.92 -1.42
C ALA A 108 3.88 2.02 -0.35
N ALA A 109 2.63 2.27 0.04
CA ALA A 109 1.89 1.43 0.98
C ALA A 109 1.64 0.01 0.42
N ARG A 110 1.52 -0.16 -0.92
CA ARG A 110 1.42 -1.50 -1.51
C ARG A 110 2.69 -2.31 -1.27
N LEU A 111 3.87 -1.74 -1.49
CA LEU A 111 5.15 -2.41 -1.19
C LEU A 111 5.29 -2.68 0.32
N TRP A 112 4.95 -1.71 1.18
CA TRP A 112 4.94 -1.87 2.63
C TRP A 112 4.10 -3.08 3.06
N TRP A 113 2.89 -3.20 2.53
CA TRP A 113 2.00 -4.31 2.87
C TRP A 113 2.52 -5.66 2.33
N LEU A 114 3.01 -5.69 1.08
CA LEU A 114 3.57 -6.91 0.47
C LEU A 114 4.77 -7.45 1.24
N LEU A 115 5.67 -6.56 1.73
CA LEU A 115 6.81 -6.96 2.54
C LEU A 115 6.37 -7.61 3.85
N ARG A 116 5.40 -7.01 4.53
CA ARG A 116 4.84 -7.59 5.77
C ARG A 116 4.10 -8.89 5.50
N TRP A 117 3.38 -8.97 4.40
CA TRP A 117 2.73 -10.20 3.98
C TRP A 117 3.73 -11.36 3.82
N VAL A 118 4.89 -11.13 3.26
CA VAL A 118 5.93 -12.18 3.10
C VAL A 118 6.86 -12.30 4.33
N GLY A 119 6.55 -11.63 5.44
CA GLY A 119 7.24 -11.78 6.73
C GLY A 119 8.41 -10.83 6.96
N HIS A 120 8.51 -9.71 6.21
CA HIS A 120 9.51 -8.68 6.46
C HIS A 120 8.88 -7.47 7.16
N GLU A 121 9.10 -7.35 8.48
CA GLU A 121 8.46 -6.34 9.33
C GLU A 121 9.20 -5.00 9.40
N ALA A 122 10.49 -4.96 9.05
CA ALA A 122 11.32 -3.76 9.11
C ALA A 122 11.11 -2.91 7.86
N VAL A 123 9.89 -2.40 7.67
CA VAL A 123 9.50 -1.58 6.53
C VAL A 123 8.69 -0.36 6.96
N ALA A 124 9.03 0.81 6.43
CA ALA A 124 8.29 2.06 6.62
C ALA A 124 8.00 2.73 5.28
N VAL A 125 7.07 3.67 5.28
CA VAL A 125 6.77 4.56 4.15
C VAL A 125 7.23 5.97 4.49
N LEU A 126 7.90 6.63 3.55
CA LEU A 126 8.30 8.03 3.67
C LEU A 126 7.05 8.92 3.64
N ASP A 127 6.76 9.54 4.76
CA ASP A 127 5.58 10.38 4.94
C ASP A 127 5.64 11.64 4.08
N GLY A 128 4.66 11.80 3.18
CA GLY A 128 4.63 12.85 2.15
C GLY A 128 5.52 12.58 0.93
N GLY A 129 6.12 11.39 0.83
CA GLY A 129 6.81 10.88 -0.35
C GLY A 129 7.97 11.72 -0.87
N PHE A 130 8.25 11.63 -2.18
CA PHE A 130 9.33 12.38 -2.83
C PHE A 130 9.13 13.90 -2.75
N LYS A 131 7.88 14.35 -2.74
CA LYS A 131 7.54 15.76 -2.56
C LYS A 131 8.02 16.30 -1.21
N ALA A 132 7.81 15.56 -0.12
CA ALA A 132 8.27 15.97 1.20
C ALA A 132 9.81 15.94 1.29
N TRP A 133 10.48 14.98 0.63
CA TRP A 133 11.94 14.91 0.54
C TRP A 133 12.53 16.15 -0.13
N THR A 134 12.03 16.52 -1.31
CA THR A 134 12.49 17.68 -2.07
C THR A 134 12.14 19.01 -1.40
N ALA A 135 10.96 19.10 -0.78
CA ALA A 135 10.56 20.27 0.00
C ALA A 135 11.46 20.53 1.23
N ALA A 136 12.07 19.48 1.77
CA ALA A 136 13.08 19.59 2.84
C ALA A 136 14.48 20.00 2.31
N GLY A 137 14.64 20.28 1.02
CA GLY A 137 15.93 20.66 0.42
C GLY A 137 16.96 19.53 0.36
N LEU A 138 16.53 18.27 0.51
CA LEU A 138 17.40 17.10 0.54
C LEU A 138 17.85 16.69 -0.86
N PRO A 139 19.04 16.07 -1.00
CA PRO A 139 19.64 15.79 -2.30
C PRO A 139 18.84 14.76 -3.11
N THR A 140 18.93 14.89 -4.43
CA THR A 140 18.43 13.90 -5.40
C THR A 140 19.57 13.38 -6.26
N SER A 141 19.37 12.22 -6.90
CA SER A 141 20.35 11.58 -7.79
C SER A 141 19.65 11.04 -9.04
N THR A 142 20.40 10.89 -10.11
CA THR A 142 20.01 10.14 -11.32
C THR A 142 20.80 8.83 -11.45
N GLU A 143 21.69 8.54 -10.50
CA GLU A 143 22.52 7.33 -10.51
C GLU A 143 21.72 6.12 -10.07
N VAL A 144 21.60 5.11 -10.94
CA VAL A 144 20.99 3.82 -10.60
C VAL A 144 21.96 3.00 -9.73
N PRO A 145 21.62 2.72 -8.46
CA PRO A 145 22.55 2.05 -7.56
C PRO A 145 22.75 0.59 -7.96
N ARG A 146 24.01 0.12 -7.88
CA ARG A 146 24.34 -1.30 -7.99
C ARG A 146 24.35 -1.94 -6.61
N ARG A 147 23.37 -2.81 -6.35
CA ARG A 147 23.29 -3.55 -5.09
C ARG A 147 23.75 -5.00 -5.30
N ARG A 148 24.41 -5.56 -4.29
CA ARG A 148 24.65 -7.01 -4.25
C ARG A 148 23.33 -7.70 -3.94
N ALA A 149 23.11 -8.88 -4.55
CA ALA A 149 21.96 -9.71 -4.21
C ALA A 149 21.95 -10.03 -2.71
N GLY A 150 20.79 -9.95 -2.11
CA GLY A 150 20.56 -10.31 -0.72
C GLY A 150 20.25 -11.79 -0.55
N HIS A 151 19.59 -12.10 0.55
CA HIS A 151 19.01 -13.41 0.81
C HIS A 151 17.69 -13.24 1.56
N PHE A 152 16.59 -13.60 0.91
CA PHE A 152 15.27 -13.50 1.51
C PHE A 152 14.41 -14.72 1.19
N VAL A 153 13.77 -15.27 2.20
CA VAL A 153 12.82 -16.39 2.09
C VAL A 153 11.45 -15.90 2.52
N ALA A 154 10.48 -15.94 1.61
CA ALA A 154 9.11 -15.56 1.91
C ALA A 154 8.47 -16.50 2.94
N ARG A 155 7.75 -15.90 3.87
CA ARG A 155 6.89 -16.57 4.86
C ARG A 155 5.52 -15.90 4.83
N PRO A 156 4.67 -16.22 3.84
CA PRO A 156 3.40 -15.53 3.65
C PRO A 156 2.48 -15.69 4.85
N ASN A 157 1.95 -14.58 5.35
CA ASN A 157 0.94 -14.58 6.40
C ASN A 157 -0.46 -14.51 5.77
N ARG A 158 -1.22 -15.62 5.86
CA ARG A 158 -2.58 -15.74 5.33
C ARG A 158 -3.59 -14.87 6.09
N ASP A 159 -3.32 -14.54 7.34
CA ASP A 159 -4.25 -13.77 8.18
C ASP A 159 -4.35 -12.29 7.79
N LEU A 160 -3.45 -11.79 6.95
CA LEU A 160 -3.42 -10.39 6.54
C LEU A 160 -4.40 -10.05 5.41
N TRP A 161 -5.03 -11.04 4.75
CA TRP A 161 -5.90 -10.79 3.62
C TRP A 161 -7.06 -11.80 3.54
N LEU A 162 -8.08 -11.42 2.79
CA LEU A 162 -9.22 -12.25 2.48
C LEU A 162 -9.39 -12.35 0.97
N ASP A 163 -9.81 -13.51 0.51
CA ASP A 163 -10.24 -13.71 -0.88
C ASP A 163 -11.68 -13.24 -1.12
N THR A 164 -12.10 -13.27 -2.38
CA THR A 164 -13.41 -12.78 -2.78
C THR A 164 -14.56 -13.58 -2.18
N GLY A 165 -14.40 -14.89 -1.99
CA GLY A 165 -15.42 -15.74 -1.34
C GLY A 165 -15.60 -15.34 0.13
N GLU A 166 -14.50 -15.22 0.85
CA GLU A 166 -14.50 -14.80 2.26
C GLU A 166 -15.10 -13.40 2.45
N VAL A 167 -14.83 -12.47 1.53
CA VAL A 167 -15.42 -11.13 1.56
C VAL A 167 -16.91 -11.18 1.27
N ALA A 168 -17.36 -11.97 0.30
CA ALA A 168 -18.79 -12.15 -0.02
C ALA A 168 -19.59 -12.65 1.19
N GLU A 169 -19.00 -13.55 2.00
CA GLU A 169 -19.61 -14.06 3.22
C GLU A 169 -19.71 -13.02 4.35
N ARG A 170 -18.76 -12.07 4.41
CA ARG A 170 -18.58 -11.16 5.56
C ARG A 170 -19.09 -9.75 5.30
N ALA A 171 -19.12 -9.28 4.06
CA ALA A 171 -19.35 -7.86 3.72
C ALA A 171 -20.70 -7.31 4.24
N GLN A 172 -21.70 -8.16 4.42
CA GLN A 172 -23.04 -7.76 4.91
C GLN A 172 -23.31 -8.17 6.36
N ARG A 173 -22.34 -8.75 7.06
CA ARG A 173 -22.52 -9.15 8.47
C ARG A 173 -22.35 -7.94 9.37
N ALA A 174 -23.16 -7.85 10.42
CA ALA A 174 -23.12 -6.73 11.36
C ALA A 174 -21.81 -6.66 12.18
N ASP A 175 -21.17 -7.81 12.42
CA ASP A 175 -19.91 -7.92 13.15
C ASP A 175 -18.66 -7.70 12.28
N TRP A 176 -18.82 -7.44 10.98
CA TRP A 176 -17.76 -7.11 10.04
C TRP A 176 -17.96 -5.74 9.41
N ARG A 177 -16.85 -5.10 9.02
CA ARG A 177 -16.87 -3.83 8.32
C ARG A 177 -15.97 -3.89 7.09
N LEU A 178 -16.55 -3.67 5.91
CA LEU A 178 -15.82 -3.49 4.66
C LEU A 178 -15.69 -2.00 4.36
N LEU A 179 -14.45 -1.50 4.29
CA LEU A 179 -14.13 -0.11 3.96
C LEU A 179 -13.59 -0.01 2.54
N ASP A 180 -14.19 0.84 1.72
CA ASP A 180 -13.78 1.09 0.34
C ASP A 180 -13.01 2.42 0.24
N ALA A 181 -11.74 2.33 -0.16
CA ALA A 181 -10.78 3.45 -0.24
C ALA A 181 -10.98 4.35 -1.46
N ARG A 182 -11.87 4.02 -2.39
CA ARG A 182 -12.10 4.80 -3.62
C ARG A 182 -12.73 6.16 -3.32
N ALA A 183 -12.59 7.09 -4.30
CA ALA A 183 -13.27 8.37 -4.25
C ALA A 183 -14.81 8.19 -4.12
N PRO A 184 -15.51 9.12 -3.43
CA PRO A 184 -16.95 9.00 -3.15
C PRO A 184 -17.80 8.81 -4.40
N GLU A 185 -17.47 9.50 -5.48
CA GLU A 185 -18.22 9.44 -6.75
C GLU A 185 -18.10 8.06 -7.41
N ARG A 186 -16.93 7.40 -7.30
CA ARG A 186 -16.71 6.02 -7.77
C ARG A 186 -17.47 5.03 -6.91
N PHE A 187 -17.38 5.16 -5.58
CA PHE A 187 -18.12 4.34 -4.63
C PHE A 187 -19.64 4.42 -4.91
N ALA A 188 -20.17 5.64 -5.01
CA ALA A 188 -21.59 5.87 -5.27
C ALA A 188 -22.05 5.41 -6.67
N GLY A 189 -21.12 5.03 -7.55
CA GLY A 189 -21.43 4.60 -8.92
C GLY A 189 -21.90 5.76 -9.84
N LYS A 190 -21.56 7.00 -9.48
CA LYS A 190 -21.84 8.19 -10.31
C LYS A 190 -20.83 8.35 -11.45
N VAL A 191 -19.58 7.97 -11.18
CA VAL A 191 -18.46 8.05 -12.12
C VAL A 191 -17.62 6.78 -11.97
N GLU A 192 -17.23 6.14 -13.07
CA GLU A 192 -16.26 5.03 -13.07
C GLU A 192 -15.40 5.11 -14.35
N PRO A 193 -14.24 5.81 -14.26
CA PRO A 193 -13.37 6.00 -15.41
C PRO A 193 -12.39 4.83 -15.66
N ILE A 194 -12.34 3.84 -14.76
CA ILE A 194 -11.30 2.82 -14.76
C ILE A 194 -11.88 1.42 -15.00
N ASP A 195 -12.95 1.07 -14.28
CA ASP A 195 -13.57 -0.24 -14.32
C ASP A 195 -14.82 -0.24 -15.19
N PRO A 196 -15.16 -1.37 -15.86
CA PRO A 196 -16.33 -1.42 -16.76
C PRO A 196 -17.68 -1.33 -16.03
N VAL A 197 -17.71 -1.51 -14.71
CA VAL A 197 -18.94 -1.52 -13.91
C VAL A 197 -18.81 -0.53 -12.76
N ALA A 198 -19.80 0.35 -12.60
CA ALA A 198 -19.88 1.35 -11.55
C ALA A 198 -20.71 0.87 -10.36
N GLY A 199 -20.28 1.24 -9.14
CA GLY A 199 -20.94 0.91 -7.88
C GLY A 199 -19.96 0.39 -6.84
N HIS A 200 -20.47 -0.32 -5.83
CA HIS A 200 -19.69 -0.88 -4.73
C HIS A 200 -20.24 -2.22 -4.25
N VAL A 201 -19.47 -2.93 -3.44
CA VAL A 201 -19.88 -4.17 -2.79
C VAL A 201 -20.95 -3.86 -1.75
N PRO A 202 -22.14 -4.53 -1.77
CA PRO A 202 -23.17 -4.32 -0.76
C PRO A 202 -22.64 -4.53 0.66
N GLY A 203 -22.98 -3.61 1.57
CA GLY A 203 -22.47 -3.59 2.95
C GLY A 203 -21.15 -2.84 3.14
N ALA A 204 -20.46 -2.48 2.05
CA ALA A 204 -19.27 -1.63 2.15
C ALA A 204 -19.62 -0.19 2.57
N ARG A 205 -18.71 0.43 3.35
CA ARG A 205 -18.73 1.87 3.65
C ARG A 205 -17.58 2.56 2.94
N ASN A 206 -17.83 3.76 2.46
CA ASN A 206 -16.79 4.55 1.81
C ASN A 206 -15.87 5.20 2.87
N HIS A 207 -14.58 4.96 2.75
CA HIS A 207 -13.52 5.64 3.49
C HIS A 207 -12.43 6.06 2.50
N PRO A 208 -12.60 7.17 1.77
CA PRO A 208 -11.64 7.58 0.75
C PRO A 208 -10.24 7.74 1.33
N PHE A 209 -9.23 7.07 0.74
CA PHE A 209 -7.87 7.10 1.29
C PHE A 209 -7.31 8.52 1.39
N ALA A 210 -7.71 9.42 0.48
CA ALA A 210 -7.28 10.81 0.50
C ALA A 210 -7.71 11.57 1.77
N THR A 211 -8.77 11.13 2.45
CA THR A 211 -9.19 11.76 3.70
C THR A 211 -8.23 11.51 4.87
N ASN A 212 -7.32 10.55 4.74
CA ASN A 212 -6.29 10.28 5.75
C ASN A 212 -5.06 11.20 5.62
N LEU A 213 -5.01 12.02 4.57
CA LEU A 213 -3.87 12.85 4.24
C LEU A 213 -4.18 14.34 4.43
N GLY A 214 -3.16 15.11 4.77
CA GLY A 214 -3.18 16.57 4.69
C GLY A 214 -2.94 17.07 3.25
N SER A 215 -3.03 18.37 3.06
CA SER A 215 -2.79 19.03 1.76
C SER A 215 -1.34 18.90 1.27
N ASP A 216 -0.41 18.59 2.17
CA ASP A 216 1.00 18.33 1.89
C ASP A 216 1.30 16.87 1.54
N GLY A 217 0.28 16.00 1.54
CA GLY A 217 0.38 14.56 1.26
C GLY A 217 0.82 13.71 2.45
N ARG A 218 1.07 14.30 3.61
CA ARG A 218 1.40 13.56 4.83
C ARG A 218 0.16 13.02 5.51
N PHE A 219 0.34 11.94 6.24
CA PHE A 219 -0.73 11.40 7.07
C PHE A 219 -1.16 12.40 8.15
N ALA A 220 -2.46 12.46 8.40
CA ALA A 220 -3.00 13.23 9.52
C ALA A 220 -2.46 12.69 10.86
N PRO A 221 -2.49 13.49 11.94
CA PRO A 221 -2.09 13.04 13.26
C PRO A 221 -2.79 11.74 13.68
N ALA A 222 -2.09 10.86 14.39
CA ALA A 222 -2.58 9.54 14.77
C ALA A 222 -3.95 9.58 15.48
N GLN A 223 -4.21 10.61 16.29
CA GLN A 223 -5.48 10.80 16.98
C GLN A 223 -6.62 11.07 15.99
N ASP A 224 -6.39 11.91 14.97
CA ASP A 224 -7.39 12.26 13.96
C ASP A 224 -7.69 11.04 13.07
N LEU A 225 -6.67 10.30 12.67
CA LEU A 225 -6.83 9.04 11.94
C LEU A 225 -7.66 8.05 12.76
N ARG A 226 -7.35 7.88 14.05
CA ARG A 226 -8.11 6.98 14.94
C ARG A 226 -9.58 7.35 14.97
N GLN A 227 -9.91 8.61 15.17
CA GLN A 227 -11.29 9.09 15.21
C GLN A 227 -12.04 8.82 13.89
N ARG A 228 -11.38 9.07 12.73
CA ARG A 228 -11.97 8.82 11.40
C ARG A 228 -12.25 7.33 11.19
N PHE A 229 -11.34 6.44 11.59
CA PHE A 229 -11.56 5.00 11.49
C PHE A 229 -12.63 4.51 12.45
N GLU A 230 -12.69 5.00 13.70
CA GLU A 230 -13.76 4.67 14.65
C GLU A 230 -15.14 5.02 14.09
N GLN A 231 -15.29 6.19 13.45
CA GLN A 231 -16.52 6.59 12.76
C GLN A 231 -16.87 5.64 11.61
N SER A 232 -15.90 5.28 10.77
CA SER A 232 -16.13 4.40 9.62
C SER A 232 -16.39 2.96 10.02
N GLN A 233 -15.75 2.49 11.10
CA GLN A 233 -15.93 1.14 11.64
C GLN A 233 -17.25 0.99 12.41
N ASP A 234 -17.77 2.07 13.02
CA ASP A 234 -19.06 2.08 13.73
C ASP A 234 -19.18 0.95 14.75
N GLY A 235 -18.21 0.88 15.65
CA GLY A 235 -18.16 -0.10 16.74
C GLY A 235 -17.61 -1.49 16.36
N VAL A 236 -17.32 -1.75 15.07
CA VAL A 236 -16.70 -3.01 14.66
C VAL A 236 -15.20 -3.01 15.01
N ALA A 237 -14.72 -4.13 15.52
CA ALA A 237 -13.33 -4.30 15.94
C ALA A 237 -12.34 -4.21 14.75
N ASP A 238 -11.09 -3.84 15.03
CA ASP A 238 -10.07 -3.67 14.01
C ASP A 238 -9.80 -4.95 13.21
N ASP A 239 -9.75 -6.11 13.88
CA ASP A 239 -9.52 -7.44 13.28
C ASP A 239 -10.75 -8.00 12.53
N HIS A 240 -11.91 -7.36 12.66
CA HIS A 240 -13.11 -7.59 11.85
C HIS A 240 -13.30 -6.53 10.76
N THR A 241 -12.28 -5.70 10.53
CA THR A 241 -12.29 -4.70 9.45
C THR A 241 -11.58 -5.23 8.22
N ILE A 242 -12.23 -5.10 7.07
CA ILE A 242 -11.71 -5.42 5.73
C ILE A 242 -11.54 -4.12 4.98
N VAL A 243 -10.42 -3.95 4.28
CA VAL A 243 -10.21 -2.79 3.41
C VAL A 243 -10.09 -3.21 1.95
N MET A 244 -10.70 -2.44 1.07
CA MET A 244 -10.64 -2.63 -0.39
C MET A 244 -10.50 -1.30 -1.12
N CYS A 245 -10.25 -1.36 -2.42
CA CYS A 245 -10.30 -0.20 -3.31
C CYS A 245 -10.71 -0.65 -4.73
N GLY A 246 -10.11 -0.08 -5.77
CA GLY A 246 -10.28 -0.55 -7.15
C GLY A 246 -9.53 -1.86 -7.45
N SER A 247 -8.33 -2.05 -6.89
CA SER A 247 -7.44 -3.18 -7.24
C SER A 247 -6.47 -3.60 -6.12
N GLY A 248 -6.78 -3.26 -4.86
CA GLY A 248 -5.97 -3.64 -3.69
C GLY A 248 -4.68 -2.84 -3.51
N VAL A 249 -4.51 -1.73 -4.23
CA VAL A 249 -3.32 -0.86 -4.13
C VAL A 249 -3.56 0.23 -3.09
N THR A 250 -4.48 1.16 -3.34
CA THR A 250 -4.79 2.26 -2.40
C THR A 250 -5.44 1.78 -1.10
N ALA A 251 -6.00 0.58 -1.06
CA ALA A 251 -6.45 -0.07 0.17
C ALA A 251 -5.30 -0.29 1.18
N CYS A 252 -4.08 -0.53 0.69
CA CYS A 252 -2.91 -0.64 1.55
C CYS A 252 -2.58 0.67 2.29
N ASN A 253 -2.94 1.83 1.71
CA ASN A 253 -2.83 3.12 2.40
C ASN A 253 -3.76 3.19 3.62
N LEU A 254 -4.99 2.63 3.54
CA LEU A 254 -5.87 2.54 4.71
C LEU A 254 -5.25 1.70 5.81
N LEU A 255 -4.68 0.54 5.46
CA LEU A 255 -4.00 -0.32 6.45
C LEU A 255 -2.81 0.38 7.10
N LEU A 256 -2.01 1.10 6.33
CA LEU A 256 -0.90 1.89 6.85
C LEU A 256 -1.41 3.00 7.78
N ALA A 257 -2.46 3.72 7.40
CA ALA A 257 -3.09 4.75 8.23
C ALA A 257 -3.67 4.18 9.54
N MET A 258 -4.35 3.02 9.48
CA MET A 258 -4.84 2.32 10.66
C MET A 258 -3.69 1.95 11.60
N GLU A 259 -2.61 1.39 11.10
CA GLU A 259 -1.46 1.03 11.94
C GLU A 259 -0.73 2.26 12.50
N ALA A 260 -0.63 3.35 11.75
CA ALA A 260 -0.10 4.62 12.25
C ALA A 260 -0.98 5.20 13.37
N ALA A 261 -2.29 4.97 13.32
CA ALA A 261 -3.26 5.30 14.37
C ALA A 261 -3.26 4.32 15.57
N GLY A 262 -2.43 3.26 15.53
CA GLY A 262 -2.40 2.21 16.55
C GLY A 262 -3.53 1.18 16.45
N LYS A 263 -4.27 1.15 15.33
CA LYS A 263 -5.35 0.19 15.03
C LYS A 263 -4.77 -0.97 14.22
N ARG A 264 -4.92 -2.20 14.68
CA ARG A 264 -4.26 -3.36 14.09
C ARG A 264 -5.22 -4.52 13.86
N GLY A 265 -4.86 -5.41 12.90
CA GLY A 265 -5.61 -6.63 12.62
C GLY A 265 -6.56 -6.52 11.44
N ALA A 266 -6.76 -5.33 10.87
CA ALA A 266 -7.53 -5.18 9.63
C ALA A 266 -6.89 -5.94 8.47
N ARG A 267 -7.74 -6.46 7.56
CA ARG A 267 -7.34 -7.35 6.47
C ARG A 267 -7.58 -6.73 5.10
N LEU A 268 -6.70 -7.05 4.17
CA LEU A 268 -6.83 -6.61 2.79
C LEU A 268 -7.75 -7.53 1.99
N TYR A 269 -8.74 -6.98 1.30
CA TYR A 269 -9.32 -7.64 0.14
C TYR A 269 -8.49 -7.27 -1.10
N ALA A 270 -7.53 -8.11 -1.45
CA ALA A 270 -6.54 -7.81 -2.49
C ALA A 270 -7.17 -7.69 -3.88
N GLY A 271 -8.15 -8.53 -4.23
CA GLY A 271 -8.87 -8.50 -5.52
C GLY A 271 -9.67 -7.21 -5.73
N SER A 272 -10.25 -6.70 -4.65
CA SER A 272 -10.99 -5.43 -4.64
C SER A 272 -12.12 -5.36 -5.69
N TRP A 273 -12.53 -4.15 -6.05
CA TRP A 273 -13.62 -3.94 -6.99
C TRP A 273 -13.40 -4.60 -8.35
N SER A 274 -12.19 -4.49 -8.90
CA SER A 274 -11.86 -5.04 -10.22
C SER A 274 -11.94 -6.57 -10.31
N GLU A 275 -11.81 -7.29 -9.19
CA GLU A 275 -12.05 -8.74 -9.11
C GLU A 275 -13.50 -9.06 -8.77
N TRP A 276 -14.12 -8.27 -7.89
CA TRP A 276 -15.54 -8.46 -7.53
C TRP A 276 -16.44 -8.51 -8.75
N ILE A 277 -16.26 -7.58 -9.69
CA ILE A 277 -17.05 -7.45 -10.91
C ILE A 277 -16.73 -8.48 -12.01
N ARG A 278 -15.73 -9.36 -11.81
CA ARG A 278 -15.44 -10.44 -12.77
C ARG A 278 -16.54 -11.48 -12.82
N GLU A 279 -17.26 -11.66 -11.74
CA GLU A 279 -18.39 -12.57 -11.67
C GLU A 279 -19.70 -11.77 -11.72
N PRO A 280 -20.45 -11.81 -12.84
CA PRO A 280 -21.66 -11.00 -13.02
C PRO A 280 -22.79 -11.31 -12.04
N SER A 281 -22.79 -12.49 -11.43
CA SER A 281 -23.79 -12.88 -10.43
C SER A 281 -23.59 -12.22 -9.06
N ARG A 282 -22.42 -11.60 -8.80
CA ARG A 282 -22.17 -10.92 -7.54
C ARG A 282 -22.98 -9.62 -7.45
N PRO A 283 -23.64 -9.39 -6.31
CA PRO A 283 -24.47 -8.21 -6.13
C PRO A 283 -23.66 -6.92 -6.13
N ILE A 284 -24.24 -5.86 -6.66
CA ILE A 284 -23.66 -4.53 -6.77
C ILE A 284 -24.67 -3.53 -6.22
N LYS A 285 -24.20 -2.55 -5.43
CA LYS A 285 -25.00 -1.43 -4.95
C LYS A 285 -24.49 -0.12 -5.54
N LYS A 286 -25.38 0.86 -5.70
CA LYS A 286 -25.10 2.25 -6.06
C LYS A 286 -25.71 3.16 -5.01
N GLY A 287 -25.23 4.40 -4.94
CA GLY A 287 -25.62 5.35 -3.91
C GLY A 287 -24.61 5.43 -2.78
N THR A 288 -24.95 6.11 -1.72
CA THR A 288 -24.07 6.37 -0.57
C THR A 288 -24.52 5.65 0.70
N ASP A 289 -25.65 4.95 0.66
CA ASP A 289 -26.30 4.29 1.82
C ASP A 289 -25.93 2.82 1.90
#